data_aec1ac380c44a92491529842b27a0825
#
_entry.id   aec1ac380c44a92491529842b27a0825
#
_cell.length_a   1.000
_cell.length_b   1.000
_cell.length_c   1.000
_cell.angle_alpha   90.00
_cell.angle_beta   90.00
_cell.angle_gamma   90.00
#
_symmetry.space_group_name_H-M   'P 1'
#
loop_
_entity.id
_entity.type
_entity.pdbx_description
1 polymer ?
#
loop_
_entity_poly.entity_id
_entity_poly.type
_entity_poly.pdbx_seq_one_letter_code
_entity_poly.pdbx_strand_id
1 'polypeptide(L)'
;MYSNIALSIGGSDSGGGAGIQADLRTFMALKVHGCSVITCITAQNSVEVKCVEAVNNDTLTSQIDTLFSDFDIKSLKTGMLLNDSIINATALKLKSFSIPKIIDPVMVSRTGSKLLEDSAINAYKKLLLPIAD
;
A
#
# COMPACT_ATOMS: atom_id res chain seq x y z
N MET A 1 -17.84 0.98 17.86
CA MET A 1 -16.65 1.73 17.39
C MET A 1 -15.45 0.78 17.47
N TYR A 2 -14.67 0.65 16.40
CA TYR A 2 -13.49 -0.23 16.41
C TYR A 2 -12.39 0.41 17.24
N SER A 3 -11.77 -0.34 18.15
CA SER A 3 -10.69 0.16 19.03
C SER A 3 -9.31 0.13 18.36
N ASN A 4 -9.12 -0.77 17.41
CA ASN A 4 -7.86 -0.96 16.68
C ASN A 4 -8.13 -0.88 15.18
N ILE A 5 -7.56 0.13 14.52
CA ILE A 5 -7.70 0.35 13.08
C ILE A 5 -6.31 0.42 12.46
N ALA A 6 -6.07 -0.37 11.42
CA ALA A 6 -4.83 -0.36 10.67
C ALA A 6 -5.10 -0.12 9.18
N LEU A 7 -4.17 0.56 8.51
CA LEU A 7 -4.26 0.87 7.10
C LEU A 7 -3.23 0.08 6.30
N SER A 8 -3.67 -0.57 5.22
CA SER A 8 -2.79 -1.11 4.19
C SER A 8 -2.84 -0.22 2.95
N ILE A 9 -1.66 0.24 2.49
CA ILE A 9 -1.49 0.98 1.24
C ILE A 9 -0.75 0.06 0.27
N GLY A 10 -1.39 -0.38 -0.80
CA GLY A 10 -0.77 -1.33 -1.72
C GLY A 10 -1.62 -1.71 -2.93
N GLY A 11 -1.10 -2.60 -3.73
CA GLY A 11 -1.79 -3.11 -4.91
C GLY A 11 -2.92 -4.07 -4.57
N SER A 12 -3.93 -4.10 -5.43
CA SER A 12 -5.02 -5.07 -5.38
C SER A 12 -4.63 -6.33 -6.15
N ASP A 13 -4.58 -7.48 -5.48
CA ASP A 13 -4.39 -8.80 -6.07
C ASP A 13 -5.75 -9.45 -6.36
N SER A 14 -6.11 -9.58 -7.65
CA SER A 14 -7.37 -10.23 -8.05
C SER A 14 -7.48 -11.68 -7.61
N GLY A 15 -6.36 -12.39 -7.46
CA GLY A 15 -6.30 -13.76 -6.94
C GLY A 15 -6.42 -13.85 -5.42
N GLY A 16 -6.25 -12.72 -4.73
CA GLY A 16 -6.41 -12.60 -3.29
C GLY A 16 -5.32 -13.26 -2.46
N GLY A 17 -4.23 -13.75 -3.05
CA GLY A 17 -3.12 -14.41 -2.35
C GLY A 17 -2.12 -13.44 -1.72
N ALA A 18 -2.09 -12.21 -2.20
CA ALA A 18 -1.20 -11.13 -1.79
C ALA A 18 -1.96 -9.79 -1.71
N GLY A 19 -1.24 -8.68 -1.74
CA GLY A 19 -1.78 -7.33 -1.81
C GLY A 19 -2.70 -6.98 -0.64
N ILE A 20 -3.51 -5.94 -0.83
CA ILE A 20 -4.44 -5.48 0.21
C ILE A 20 -5.42 -6.56 0.66
N GLN A 21 -5.79 -7.50 -0.21
CA GLN A 21 -6.70 -8.59 0.12
C GLN A 21 -6.12 -9.51 1.19
N ALA A 22 -4.84 -9.88 1.09
CA ALA A 22 -4.15 -10.67 2.11
C ALA A 22 -3.99 -9.90 3.42
N ASP A 23 -3.66 -8.60 3.33
CA ASP A 23 -3.51 -7.74 4.50
C ASP A 23 -4.81 -7.60 5.27
N LEU A 24 -5.93 -7.32 4.59
CA LEU A 24 -7.25 -7.17 5.22
C LEU A 24 -7.71 -8.47 5.91
N ARG A 25 -7.45 -9.64 5.29
CA ARG A 25 -7.74 -10.93 5.94
C ARG A 25 -6.89 -11.14 7.20
N THR A 26 -5.63 -10.74 7.15
CA THR A 26 -4.72 -10.81 8.31
C THR A 26 -5.19 -9.90 9.43
N PHE A 27 -5.56 -8.66 9.12
CA PHE A 27 -6.13 -7.73 10.10
C PHE A 27 -7.38 -8.30 10.74
N MET A 28 -8.31 -8.84 9.93
CA MET A 28 -9.52 -9.47 10.43
C MET A 28 -9.22 -10.65 11.37
N ALA A 29 -8.29 -11.53 11.02
CA ALA A 29 -7.89 -12.65 11.86
C ALA A 29 -7.30 -12.21 13.20
N LEU A 30 -6.68 -11.03 13.24
CA LEU A 30 -6.13 -10.40 14.45
C LEU A 30 -7.14 -9.49 15.18
N LYS A 31 -8.40 -9.47 14.75
CA LYS A 31 -9.47 -8.61 15.32
C LYS A 31 -9.17 -7.11 15.20
N VAL A 32 -8.45 -6.72 14.14
CA VAL A 32 -8.15 -5.34 13.77
C VAL A 32 -9.07 -4.93 12.62
N HIS A 33 -9.67 -3.76 12.69
CA HIS A 33 -10.39 -3.20 11.55
C HIS A 33 -9.38 -2.74 10.49
N GLY A 34 -9.44 -3.35 9.30
CA GLY A 34 -8.54 -3.05 8.20
C GLY A 34 -9.14 -2.04 7.24
N CYS A 35 -8.48 -0.89 7.07
CA CYS A 35 -8.71 0.02 5.96
C CYS A 35 -7.70 -0.25 4.84
N SER A 36 -8.03 0.17 3.61
CA SER A 36 -7.11 0.01 2.48
C SER A 36 -7.09 1.22 1.55
N VAL A 37 -5.91 1.50 1.02
CA VAL A 37 -5.66 2.44 -0.08
C VAL A 37 -5.07 1.65 -1.24
N ILE A 38 -5.72 1.69 -2.39
CA ILE A 38 -5.29 0.97 -3.59
C ILE A 38 -4.33 1.86 -4.39
N THR A 39 -3.14 1.35 -4.66
CA THR A 39 -2.11 2.00 -5.48
C THR A 39 -2.15 1.57 -6.94
N CYS A 40 -2.52 0.34 -7.18
CA CYS A 40 -2.70 -0.24 -8.50
C CYS A 40 -3.65 -1.43 -8.44
N ILE A 41 -4.23 -1.77 -9.58
CA ILE A 41 -5.05 -2.96 -9.78
C ILE A 41 -4.26 -3.96 -10.61
N THR A 42 -4.27 -5.24 -10.23
CA THR A 42 -3.60 -6.29 -11.00
C THR A 42 -4.61 -7.29 -11.55
N ALA A 43 -4.31 -7.83 -12.72
CA ALA A 43 -4.85 -9.09 -13.18
C ALA A 43 -3.85 -10.19 -12.79
N GLN A 44 -4.03 -10.77 -11.62
CA GLN A 44 -3.07 -11.66 -10.99
C GLN A 44 -3.75 -12.94 -10.49
N ASN A 45 -3.03 -14.06 -10.58
CA ASN A 45 -3.39 -15.32 -9.98
C ASN A 45 -2.15 -15.98 -9.32
N SER A 46 -2.21 -17.26 -8.96
CA SER A 46 -1.13 -17.98 -8.27
C SER A 46 0.12 -18.22 -9.12
N VAL A 47 0.04 -18.06 -10.43
CA VAL A 47 1.11 -18.41 -11.38
C VAL A 47 1.66 -17.20 -12.16
N GLU A 48 0.87 -16.12 -12.31
CA GLU A 48 1.29 -14.96 -13.11
C GLU A 48 0.67 -13.64 -12.62
N VAL A 49 1.34 -12.54 -12.97
CA VAL A 49 0.79 -11.18 -12.98
C VAL A 49 0.72 -10.75 -14.44
N LYS A 50 -0.48 -10.77 -15.02
CA LYS A 50 -0.70 -10.53 -16.44
C LYS A 50 -0.82 -9.04 -16.80
N CYS A 51 -1.37 -8.24 -15.90
CA CYS A 51 -1.63 -6.82 -16.12
C CYS A 51 -1.52 -6.06 -14.80
N VAL A 52 -1.02 -4.85 -14.86
CA VAL A 52 -0.97 -3.91 -13.73
C VAL A 52 -1.40 -2.54 -14.23
N GLU A 53 -2.37 -1.94 -13.56
CA GLU A 53 -2.86 -0.58 -13.85
C GLU A 53 -2.71 0.30 -12.61
N ALA A 54 -1.94 1.38 -12.71
CA ALA A 54 -1.76 2.33 -11.62
C ALA A 54 -3.03 3.14 -11.37
N VAL A 55 -3.36 3.37 -10.11
CA VAL A 55 -4.35 4.37 -9.73
C VAL A 55 -3.73 5.76 -9.92
N ASN A 56 -4.50 6.73 -10.41
CA ASN A 56 -3.99 8.11 -10.53
C ASN A 56 -3.78 8.76 -9.15
N ASN A 57 -2.90 9.77 -9.09
CA ASN A 57 -2.51 10.41 -7.83
C ASN A 57 -3.69 11.09 -7.11
N ASP A 58 -4.65 11.66 -7.83
CA ASP A 58 -5.81 12.32 -7.22
C ASP A 58 -6.68 11.29 -6.49
N THR A 59 -6.93 10.15 -7.11
CA THR A 59 -7.67 9.05 -6.46
C THR A 59 -6.87 8.48 -5.29
N LEU A 60 -5.55 8.30 -5.43
CA LEU A 60 -4.69 7.81 -4.35
C LEU A 60 -4.75 8.71 -3.12
N THR A 61 -4.53 10.01 -3.31
CA THR A 61 -4.53 10.97 -2.21
C THR A 61 -5.91 11.15 -1.60
N SER A 62 -6.97 11.12 -2.41
CA SER A 62 -8.36 11.18 -1.95
C SER A 62 -8.72 9.98 -1.07
N GLN A 63 -8.28 8.77 -1.41
CA GLN A 63 -8.47 7.60 -0.54
C GLN A 63 -7.84 7.82 0.84
N ILE A 64 -6.58 8.31 0.88
CA ILE A 64 -5.88 8.59 2.14
C ILE A 64 -6.64 9.64 2.95
N ASP A 65 -6.94 10.79 2.34
CA ASP A 65 -7.59 11.90 3.02
C ASP A 65 -8.97 11.51 3.58
N THR A 66 -9.77 10.78 2.80
CA THR A 66 -11.09 10.31 3.22
C THR A 66 -11.00 9.38 4.44
N LEU A 67 -10.04 8.46 4.45
CA LEU A 67 -9.88 7.54 5.56
C LEU A 67 -9.42 8.27 6.84
N PHE A 68 -8.45 9.15 6.74
CA PHE A 68 -7.94 9.90 7.90
C PHE A 68 -8.90 10.98 8.40
N SER A 69 -9.90 11.38 7.61
CA SER A 69 -10.94 12.33 8.06
C SER A 69 -11.99 11.68 8.98
N ASP A 70 -12.12 10.35 8.97
CA ASP A 70 -13.16 9.62 9.69
C ASP A 70 -12.61 8.58 10.68
N PHE A 71 -11.56 7.86 10.28
CA PHE A 71 -11.01 6.75 11.05
C PHE A 71 -9.80 7.17 11.90
N ASP A 72 -9.80 6.75 13.19
CA ASP A 72 -8.66 6.89 14.09
C ASP A 72 -7.63 5.77 13.82
N ILE A 73 -6.94 5.87 12.70
CA ILE A 73 -5.94 4.89 12.23
C ILE A 73 -4.74 4.89 13.17
N LYS A 74 -4.41 3.73 13.75
CA LYS A 74 -3.36 3.58 14.76
C LYS A 74 -2.00 3.20 14.18
N SER A 75 -1.97 2.57 13.02
CA SER A 75 -0.75 2.19 12.31
C SER A 75 -1.04 1.96 10.84
N LEU A 76 -0.01 2.00 10.03
CA LEU A 76 -0.12 1.68 8.61
C LEU A 76 1.04 0.83 8.11
N LYS A 77 0.80 0.12 7.00
CA LYS A 77 1.86 -0.50 6.21
C LYS A 77 1.75 -0.04 4.77
N THR A 78 2.88 -0.02 4.07
CA THR A 78 2.90 0.03 2.60
C THR A 78 3.31 -1.31 2.04
N GLY A 79 2.73 -1.69 0.90
CA GLY A 79 3.17 -2.81 0.09
C GLY A 79 3.61 -2.33 -1.30
N MET A 80 3.06 -2.92 -2.36
CA MET A 80 3.39 -2.54 -3.74
C MET A 80 2.97 -1.10 -4.05
N LEU A 81 3.94 -0.25 -4.44
CA LEU A 81 3.73 1.15 -4.83
C LEU A 81 4.03 1.44 -6.30
N LEU A 82 4.47 0.42 -7.05
CA LEU A 82 4.63 0.37 -8.50
C LEU A 82 5.67 1.33 -9.09
N ASN A 83 5.49 2.65 -8.96
CA ASN A 83 6.30 3.67 -9.63
C ASN A 83 6.60 4.88 -8.74
N ASP A 84 7.49 5.75 -9.23
CA ASP A 84 7.94 6.94 -8.50
C ASP A 84 6.81 7.96 -8.25
N SER A 85 5.85 8.09 -9.15
CA SER A 85 4.69 8.99 -8.98
C SER A 85 3.84 8.60 -7.77
N ILE A 86 3.49 7.33 -7.66
CA ILE A 86 2.73 6.77 -6.52
C ILE A 86 3.56 6.88 -5.23
N ILE A 87 4.87 6.60 -5.27
CA ILE A 87 5.76 6.72 -4.11
C ILE A 87 5.82 8.17 -3.61
N ASN A 88 6.01 9.14 -4.52
CA ASN A 88 6.06 10.55 -4.15
C ASN A 88 4.76 11.02 -3.51
N ALA A 89 3.61 10.71 -4.12
CA ALA A 89 2.31 11.09 -3.60
C ALA A 89 2.03 10.45 -2.22
N THR A 90 2.36 9.16 -2.08
CA THR A 90 2.22 8.43 -0.81
C THR A 90 3.12 9.03 0.27
N ALA A 91 4.40 9.22 0.00
CA ALA A 91 5.36 9.76 0.97
C ALA A 91 4.98 11.17 1.44
N LEU A 92 4.53 12.02 0.51
CA LEU A 92 4.08 13.38 0.85
C LEU A 92 2.93 13.36 1.86
N LYS A 93 1.94 12.48 1.66
CA LYS A 93 0.83 12.31 2.59
C LYS A 93 1.27 11.71 3.93
N LEU A 94 2.07 10.65 3.91
CA LEU A 94 2.46 9.93 5.12
C LEU A 94 3.34 10.73 6.08
N LYS A 95 4.10 11.71 5.58
CA LYS A 95 4.92 12.61 6.43
C LYS A 95 4.11 13.42 7.43
N SER A 96 2.84 13.70 7.15
CA SER A 96 1.98 14.48 8.05
C SER A 96 1.38 13.67 9.20
N PHE A 97 1.49 12.35 9.18
CA PHE A 97 0.90 11.49 10.19
C PHE A 97 1.94 10.97 11.19
N SER A 98 1.68 11.17 12.48
CA SER A 98 2.55 10.73 13.60
C SER A 98 2.09 9.37 14.15
N ILE A 99 1.94 8.38 13.27
CA ILE A 99 1.60 7.00 13.62
C ILE A 99 2.67 6.05 13.11
N PRO A 100 2.83 4.85 13.70
CA PRO A 100 3.76 3.84 13.22
C PRO A 100 3.54 3.47 11.75
N LYS A 101 4.63 3.40 10.97
CA LYS A 101 4.67 3.13 9.53
C LYS A 101 5.59 1.97 9.23
N ILE A 102 5.03 0.87 8.79
CA ILE A 102 5.79 -0.30 8.35
C ILE A 102 5.92 -0.21 6.83
N ILE A 103 7.11 0.06 6.35
CA ILE A 103 7.40 0.26 4.93
C ILE A 103 7.99 -1.03 4.36
N ASP A 104 7.18 -1.79 3.61
CA ASP A 104 7.62 -3.01 2.93
C ASP A 104 8.04 -2.67 1.47
N PRO A 105 9.34 -2.76 1.13
CA PRO A 105 9.85 -2.41 -0.20
C PRO A 105 9.59 -3.53 -1.22
N VAL A 106 8.34 -3.77 -1.55
CA VAL A 106 7.96 -4.80 -2.53
C VAL A 106 8.51 -4.47 -3.92
N MET A 107 9.42 -5.29 -4.43
CA MET A 107 10.06 -5.10 -5.73
C MET A 107 9.69 -6.17 -6.76
N VAL A 108 9.47 -7.41 -6.30
CA VAL A 108 9.25 -8.57 -7.15
C VAL A 108 8.14 -9.43 -6.56
N SER A 109 7.29 -9.99 -7.41
CA SER A 109 6.27 -10.95 -7.00
C SER A 109 6.89 -12.30 -6.66
N ARG A 110 6.13 -13.16 -5.98
CA ARG A 110 6.52 -14.55 -5.73
C ARG A 110 6.80 -15.34 -7.01
N THR A 111 6.14 -14.99 -8.11
CA THR A 111 6.34 -15.61 -9.43
C THR A 111 7.49 -14.98 -10.25
N GLY A 112 8.22 -14.02 -9.68
CA GLY A 112 9.35 -13.35 -10.33
C GLY A 112 8.96 -12.14 -11.18
N SER A 113 7.69 -11.76 -11.25
CA SER A 113 7.26 -10.55 -11.95
C SER A 113 7.76 -9.30 -11.23
N LYS A 114 8.32 -8.36 -11.98
CA LYS A 114 8.77 -7.07 -11.46
C LYS A 114 7.56 -6.22 -11.06
N LEU A 115 7.54 -5.76 -9.82
CA LEU A 115 6.45 -4.99 -9.21
C LEU A 115 6.84 -3.56 -8.86
N LEU A 116 8.11 -3.19 -9.01
CA LEU A 116 8.61 -1.83 -8.82
C LEU A 116 9.47 -1.46 -10.02
N GLU A 117 9.20 -0.30 -10.61
CA GLU A 117 10.01 0.25 -11.69
C GLU A 117 11.41 0.63 -11.17
N ASP A 118 12.47 0.43 -11.99
CA ASP A 118 13.85 0.72 -11.58
C ASP A 118 14.05 2.19 -11.22
N SER A 119 13.40 3.09 -11.96
CA SER A 119 13.40 4.53 -11.69
C SER A 119 12.88 4.88 -10.29
N ALA A 120 11.96 4.08 -9.76
CA ALA A 120 11.30 4.30 -8.48
C ALA A 120 12.15 3.91 -7.25
N ILE A 121 13.22 3.13 -7.43
CA ILE A 121 14.07 2.67 -6.31
C ILE A 121 14.68 3.85 -5.55
N ASN A 122 15.13 4.87 -6.27
CA ASN A 122 15.72 6.07 -5.64
C ASN A 122 14.68 6.88 -4.87
N ALA A 123 13.47 7.03 -5.40
CA ALA A 123 12.36 7.68 -4.70
C ALA A 123 12.02 6.93 -3.41
N TYR A 124 11.95 5.60 -3.48
CA TYR A 124 11.70 4.73 -2.33
C TYR A 124 12.72 4.96 -1.20
N LYS A 125 14.04 4.90 -1.55
CA LYS A 125 15.14 5.10 -0.59
C LYS A 125 15.15 6.49 0.04
N LYS A 126 14.82 7.52 -0.73
CA LYS A 126 14.90 8.92 -0.28
C LYS A 126 13.66 9.40 0.46
N LEU A 127 12.51 8.88 0.17
CA LEU A 127 11.23 9.45 0.61
C LEU A 127 10.48 8.56 1.60
N LEU A 128 10.49 7.25 1.42
CA LEU A 128 9.72 6.31 2.24
C LEU A 128 10.56 5.68 3.35
N LEU A 129 11.74 5.13 3.04
CA LEU A 129 12.57 4.50 4.08
C LEU A 129 12.91 5.43 5.24
N PRO A 130 13.18 6.76 5.04
CA PRO A 130 13.47 7.66 6.16
C PRO A 130 12.29 7.95 7.08
N ILE A 131 11.06 7.62 6.70
CA ILE A 131 9.86 7.81 7.53
C ILE A 131 9.30 6.49 8.09
N ALA A 132 10.01 5.39 7.88
CA ALA A 132 9.67 4.09 8.44
C ALA A 132 10.04 4.01 9.93
N ASP A 133 9.25 3.25 10.69
CA ASP A 133 9.51 2.90 12.09
C ASP A 133 10.15 1.52 12.23
#